data_ef4dbb4fe329b5c0da9e565b18b2d05c
#
_entry.id   ef4dbb4fe329b5c0da9e565b18b2d05c
#
_cell.length_a   1.000
_cell.length_b   1.000
_cell.length_c   1.000
_cell.angle_alpha   90.00
_cell.angle_beta   90.00
_cell.angle_gamma   90.00
#
_symmetry.space_group_name_H-M   'P 1'
#
loop_
_entity.id
_entity.type
_entity.pdbx_description
1 polymer ?
#
loop_
_entity_poly.entity_id
_entity_poly.type
_entity_poly.pdbx_seq_one_letter_code
_entity_poly.pdbx_strand_id
1 'polypeptide(L)'
;MTDMNPEYQFGQQPQPVQPTQPVPLYTQQGVPQNPQQQPYPQQQPSYAPMGQPPVGQPPVNNYVVPGKTSKKWLILTIVFILTTLAAGGVGVWAYMNYLDQKDNTDAKISTAVTSSVKTQADKDAADFLEKEKQPNRQFAGPDDFGRLSFDYPKTWSVYVADEANNGSTTYQAYFNPVSVPPINTEATQYALRVSIEQTSVESVLQSYTELVKQGALKSSAIKADGADGTRLEGKFSENIRGMAVIFKIRDKTVTIRSDAETFRGDFDALVSTITFNK
;
A
#
# COMPACT_ATOMS: atom_id res chain seq x y z
N MET A 1 -56.99 -46.21 -5.13
CA MET A 1 -56.17 -47.12 -4.33
C MET A 1 -54.83 -47.15 -5.03
N THR A 2 -53.82 -46.48 -4.62
CA THR A 2 -53.06 -46.41 -3.43
C THR A 2 -52.28 -45.10 -3.46
N ASP A 3 -52.39 -44.34 -2.35
CA ASP A 3 -51.61 -43.15 -2.07
C ASP A 3 -50.13 -43.50 -1.99
N MET A 4 -49.27 -42.70 -2.61
CA MET A 4 -47.86 -42.55 -2.22
C MET A 4 -47.52 -41.07 -2.05
N ASN A 5 -47.42 -40.70 -0.79
CA ASN A 5 -46.94 -39.43 -0.31
C ASN A 5 -45.40 -39.42 -0.36
N PRO A 6 -44.72 -38.47 -1.03
CA PRO A 6 -43.29 -38.33 -0.89
C PRO A 6 -42.99 -37.46 0.32
N GLU A 7 -42.38 -38.07 1.35
CA GLU A 7 -41.74 -37.40 2.48
C GLU A 7 -40.73 -36.35 1.99
N TYR A 8 -40.97 -35.10 2.40
CA TYR A 8 -40.02 -34.05 2.30
C TYR A 8 -38.89 -34.26 3.34
N GLN A 9 -37.72 -34.71 2.91
CA GLN A 9 -36.51 -34.66 3.69
C GLN A 9 -36.06 -33.20 3.83
N PHE A 10 -36.18 -32.65 5.00
CA PHE A 10 -35.55 -31.37 5.37
C PHE A 10 -34.04 -31.52 5.28
N GLY A 11 -33.45 -30.94 4.22
CA GLY A 11 -32.01 -30.83 4.03
C GLY A 11 -31.41 -30.00 5.16
N GLN A 12 -30.29 -30.48 5.65
CA GLN A 12 -29.46 -29.86 6.67
C GLN A 12 -29.11 -28.41 6.31
N GLN A 13 -29.33 -27.51 7.27
CA GLN A 13 -28.87 -26.13 7.16
C GLN A 13 -27.35 -26.10 6.98
N PRO A 14 -26.82 -25.34 6.02
CA PRO A 14 -25.40 -25.12 5.94
C PRO A 14 -24.94 -24.33 7.17
N GLN A 15 -23.93 -24.84 7.85
CA GLN A 15 -23.27 -24.15 8.97
C GLN A 15 -22.67 -22.83 8.51
N PRO A 16 -22.72 -21.75 9.31
CA PRO A 16 -22.08 -20.51 8.98
C PRO A 16 -20.57 -20.71 8.93
N VAL A 17 -20.01 -20.41 7.78
CA VAL A 17 -18.57 -20.37 7.54
C VAL A 17 -17.99 -19.26 8.40
N GLN A 18 -17.15 -19.58 9.35
CA GLN A 18 -16.41 -18.59 10.14
C GLN A 18 -15.48 -17.80 9.18
N PRO A 19 -15.41 -16.47 9.29
CA PRO A 19 -14.46 -15.70 8.50
C PRO A 19 -13.05 -16.09 8.91
N THR A 20 -12.32 -16.69 7.99
CA THR A 20 -10.87 -16.89 8.09
C THR A 20 -10.19 -15.53 8.21
N GLN A 21 -9.54 -15.29 9.34
CA GLN A 21 -8.70 -14.12 9.55
C GLN A 21 -7.58 -14.11 8.51
N PRO A 22 -7.28 -12.97 7.89
CA PRO A 22 -6.14 -12.88 6.99
C PRO A 22 -4.85 -13.12 7.78
N VAL A 23 -4.11 -14.15 7.39
CA VAL A 23 -2.78 -14.44 7.91
C VAL A 23 -1.88 -13.28 7.48
N PRO A 24 -1.16 -12.60 8.38
CA PRO A 24 -0.22 -11.57 7.97
C PRO A 24 0.91 -12.23 7.16
N LEU A 25 1.09 -11.77 5.94
CA LEU A 25 2.21 -12.13 5.09
C LEU A 25 3.48 -11.52 5.74
N TYR A 26 4.21 -12.32 6.50
CA TYR A 26 5.55 -11.94 6.92
C TYR A 26 6.43 -11.98 5.67
N THR A 27 6.73 -10.81 5.13
CA THR A 27 7.84 -10.64 4.20
C THR A 27 9.10 -11.04 4.97
N GLN A 28 9.72 -12.16 4.59
CA GLN A 28 11.05 -12.50 5.06
C GLN A 28 12.01 -11.42 4.57
N GLN A 29 12.27 -10.43 5.43
CA GLN A 29 13.47 -9.63 5.31
C GLN A 29 14.65 -10.54 5.55
N GLY A 30 15.54 -10.57 4.57
CA GLY A 30 16.71 -11.39 4.57
C GLY A 30 17.50 -11.28 5.87
N VAL A 31 17.73 -12.40 6.49
CA VAL A 31 18.66 -12.56 7.59
C VAL A 31 20.03 -12.09 7.10
N PRO A 32 20.73 -11.16 7.78
CA PRO A 32 22.12 -10.85 7.46
C PRO A 32 22.92 -12.12 7.65
N GLN A 33 23.54 -12.60 6.58
CA GLN A 33 24.51 -13.69 6.65
C GLN A 33 25.64 -13.28 7.59
N ASN A 34 25.72 -13.97 8.71
CA ASN A 34 26.85 -13.90 9.62
C ASN A 34 28.12 -14.31 8.84
N PRO A 35 29.21 -13.49 8.84
CA PRO A 35 30.46 -13.89 8.22
C PRO A 35 30.93 -15.19 8.86
N GLN A 36 31.21 -16.18 8.01
CA GLN A 36 31.75 -17.47 8.39
C GLN A 36 32.92 -17.29 9.38
N GLN A 37 32.74 -17.78 10.58
CA GLN A 37 33.84 -18.01 11.49
C GLN A 37 34.78 -19.01 10.83
N GLN A 38 35.95 -18.55 10.45
CA GLN A 38 37.05 -19.43 10.06
C GLN A 38 37.42 -20.34 11.26
N PRO A 39 37.59 -21.63 11.06
CA PRO A 39 38.01 -22.50 12.12
C PRO A 39 39.43 -22.11 12.56
N TYR A 40 39.59 -21.85 13.84
CA TYR A 40 40.91 -21.69 14.47
C TYR A 40 41.69 -22.99 14.28
N PRO A 41 42.99 -22.95 13.88
CA PRO A 41 43.84 -24.14 13.86
C PRO A 41 44.01 -24.64 15.30
N GLN A 42 43.57 -25.86 15.54
CA GLN A 42 43.93 -26.57 16.78
C GLN A 42 45.45 -26.76 16.82
N GLN A 43 46.14 -26.08 17.72
CA GLN A 43 47.49 -26.38 18.07
C GLN A 43 47.48 -27.71 18.86
N GLN A 44 47.95 -28.76 18.21
CA GLN A 44 48.29 -29.99 18.88
C GLN A 44 49.42 -29.72 19.90
N PRO A 45 49.33 -30.20 21.14
CA PRO A 45 50.45 -30.16 22.04
C PRO A 45 51.54 -31.09 21.53
N SER A 46 52.65 -30.51 21.11
CA SER A 46 53.86 -31.24 20.75
C SER A 46 54.46 -31.77 22.05
N TYR A 47 54.39 -33.10 22.24
CA TYR A 47 55.17 -33.75 23.25
C TYR A 47 56.62 -33.75 22.81
N ALA A 48 57.45 -32.96 23.51
CA ALA A 48 58.90 -33.06 23.42
C ALA A 48 59.37 -34.30 24.19
N PRO A 49 60.37 -35.07 23.65
CA PRO A 49 60.90 -36.28 24.31
C PRO A 49 61.64 -35.89 25.56
N MET A 50 61.45 -36.68 26.62
CA MET A 50 62.24 -36.64 27.85
C MET A 50 63.71 -36.81 27.57
N GLY A 51 64.49 -35.76 27.68
CA GLY A 51 65.95 -35.82 27.78
C GLY A 51 66.36 -36.06 29.22
N GLN A 52 67.32 -36.91 29.40
CA GLN A 52 67.90 -37.33 30.67
C GLN A 52 68.41 -36.20 31.53
N PRO A 53 68.38 -36.31 32.86
CA PRO A 53 68.87 -35.27 33.79
C PRO A 53 70.38 -35.16 33.73
N PRO A 54 70.95 -33.96 33.63
CA PRO A 54 72.37 -33.73 33.85
C PRO A 54 72.73 -33.79 35.35
N VAL A 55 73.76 -34.47 35.62
CA VAL A 55 74.39 -34.63 36.92
C VAL A 55 74.81 -33.27 37.50
N GLY A 56 74.67 -33.16 38.79
CA GLY A 56 74.77 -32.02 39.62
C GLY A 56 76.03 -31.16 39.52
N GLN A 57 75.77 -29.87 39.60
CA GLN A 57 76.73 -28.88 40.06
C GLN A 57 76.21 -28.26 41.38
N PRO A 58 77.14 -27.99 42.34
CA PRO A 58 76.73 -27.44 43.66
C PRO A 58 76.15 -26.08 43.56
N PRO A 59 75.25 -25.69 44.47
CA PRO A 59 74.55 -24.43 44.42
C PRO A 59 75.53 -23.27 44.72
N VAL A 60 75.75 -22.39 43.75
CA VAL A 60 76.33 -21.08 43.97
C VAL A 60 75.27 -20.21 44.57
N ASN A 61 75.45 -19.96 45.84
CA ASN A 61 74.64 -19.00 46.62
C ASN A 61 74.88 -17.56 46.11
N ASN A 62 74.21 -17.15 45.09
CA ASN A 62 74.17 -15.75 44.70
C ASN A 62 73.18 -14.98 45.62
N TYR A 63 73.73 -14.48 46.71
CA TYR A 63 73.01 -13.45 47.43
C TYR A 63 72.94 -12.19 46.56
N VAL A 64 71.78 -11.99 45.94
CA VAL A 64 71.40 -10.74 45.29
C VAL A 64 71.19 -9.72 46.43
N VAL A 65 72.14 -8.91 46.64
CA VAL A 65 72.00 -7.71 47.55
C VAL A 65 70.90 -6.86 46.94
N PRO A 66 69.79 -6.56 47.66
CA PRO A 66 68.77 -5.66 47.13
C PRO A 66 69.42 -4.28 46.96
N GLY A 67 69.63 -3.92 45.71
CA GLY A 67 70.10 -2.58 45.34
C GLY A 67 69.14 -1.55 45.90
N LYS A 68 69.68 -0.52 46.58
CA LYS A 68 68.90 0.64 47.05
C LYS A 68 68.10 1.16 45.88
N THR A 69 66.77 0.86 45.85
CA THR A 69 65.82 1.43 44.89
C THR A 69 65.88 2.96 45.02
N SER A 70 66.35 3.61 43.98
CA SER A 70 66.47 5.06 44.00
C SER A 70 65.03 5.65 44.18
N LYS A 71 64.87 6.59 45.13
CA LYS A 71 63.62 7.27 45.44
C LYS A 71 62.94 7.78 44.16
N LYS A 72 63.70 8.07 43.12
CA LYS A 72 63.22 8.49 41.79
C LYS A 72 62.36 7.42 41.08
N TRP A 73 62.69 6.14 41.20
CA TRP A 73 61.94 5.05 40.59
C TRP A 73 60.63 4.84 41.31
N LEU A 74 60.57 4.98 42.61
CA LEU A 74 59.38 4.89 43.42
C LEU A 74 58.41 6.06 43.13
N ILE A 75 58.89 7.24 42.90
CA ILE A 75 58.11 8.41 42.51
C ILE A 75 57.50 8.15 41.08
N LEU A 76 58.29 7.64 40.14
CA LEU A 76 57.88 7.37 38.78
C LEU A 76 56.76 6.29 38.69
N THR A 77 56.86 5.27 39.56
CA THR A 77 55.80 4.22 39.66
C THR A 77 54.50 4.81 40.23
N ILE A 78 54.58 5.66 41.26
CA ILE A 78 53.40 6.31 41.84
C ILE A 78 52.69 7.24 40.80
N VAL A 79 53.49 8.04 40.08
CA VAL A 79 52.94 8.89 39.00
C VAL A 79 52.29 8.07 37.92
N PHE A 80 52.89 6.93 37.51
CA PHE A 80 52.31 6.06 36.51
C PHE A 80 51.00 5.43 36.99
N ILE A 81 50.91 4.98 38.24
CA ILE A 81 49.67 4.45 38.83
C ILE A 81 48.59 5.55 38.88
N LEU A 82 48.92 6.77 39.29
CA LEU A 82 47.95 7.86 39.33
C LEU A 82 47.45 8.27 37.95
N THR A 83 48.32 8.31 36.95
CA THR A 83 47.89 8.60 35.55
C THR A 83 47.04 7.49 34.97
N THR A 84 47.34 6.24 35.28
CA THR A 84 46.53 5.09 34.83
C THR A 84 45.13 5.09 35.47
N LEU A 85 45.07 5.41 36.78
CA LEU A 85 43.78 5.56 37.49
C LEU A 85 42.95 6.73 36.95
N ALA A 86 43.57 7.86 36.66
CA ALA A 86 42.93 9.02 36.10
C ALA A 86 42.39 8.72 34.67
N ALA A 87 43.20 8.09 33.82
CA ALA A 87 42.80 7.70 32.49
C ALA A 87 41.68 6.64 32.51
N GLY A 88 41.75 5.66 33.41
CA GLY A 88 40.70 4.66 33.63
C GLY A 88 39.39 5.29 34.10
N GLY A 89 39.43 6.24 35.03
CA GLY A 89 38.28 6.97 35.52
C GLY A 89 37.58 7.78 34.43
N VAL A 90 38.34 8.50 33.61
CA VAL A 90 37.77 9.23 32.44
C VAL A 90 37.17 8.27 31.42
N GLY A 91 37.78 7.13 31.16
CA GLY A 91 37.25 6.12 30.25
C GLY A 91 35.92 5.54 30.72
N VAL A 92 35.81 5.20 32.01
CA VAL A 92 34.55 4.70 32.59
C VAL A 92 33.46 5.77 32.57
N TRP A 93 33.82 7.02 32.94
CA TRP A 93 32.86 8.13 32.89
C TRP A 93 32.36 8.40 31.48
N ALA A 94 33.24 8.42 30.48
CA ALA A 94 32.86 8.63 29.08
C ALA A 94 31.97 7.50 28.57
N TYR A 95 32.26 6.25 28.95
CA TYR A 95 31.44 5.08 28.57
C TYR A 95 30.06 5.13 29.21
N MET A 96 29.95 5.47 30.50
CA MET A 96 28.64 5.63 31.16
C MET A 96 27.80 6.75 30.51
N ASN A 97 28.44 7.89 30.26
CA ASN A 97 27.79 9.03 29.62
C ASN A 97 27.33 8.70 28.17
N TYR A 98 28.09 7.87 27.45
CA TYR A 98 27.69 7.38 26.13
C TYR A 98 26.45 6.47 26.21
N LEU A 99 26.40 5.56 27.20
CA LEU A 99 25.24 4.69 27.40
C LEU A 99 24.00 5.50 27.76
N ASP A 100 24.10 6.44 28.69
CA ASP A 100 22.99 7.32 29.08
C ASP A 100 22.47 8.16 27.92
N GLN A 101 23.36 8.65 27.05
CA GLN A 101 22.92 9.38 25.84
C GLN A 101 22.21 8.46 24.85
N LYS A 102 22.69 7.23 24.65
CA LYS A 102 22.08 6.26 23.74
C LYS A 102 20.69 5.88 24.22
N ASP A 103 20.52 5.50 25.47
CA ASP A 103 19.24 5.09 26.05
C ASP A 103 18.22 6.25 26.05
N ASN A 104 18.66 7.47 26.37
CA ASN A 104 17.82 8.66 26.28
C ASN A 104 17.39 8.99 24.84
N THR A 105 18.26 8.75 23.86
CA THR A 105 17.94 8.99 22.45
C THR A 105 16.92 7.98 21.96
N ASP A 106 17.10 6.69 22.25
CA ASP A 106 16.18 5.63 21.86
C ASP A 106 14.82 5.81 22.53
N ALA A 107 14.77 6.20 23.80
CA ALA A 107 13.53 6.52 24.51
C ALA A 107 12.79 7.73 23.90
N LYS A 108 13.52 8.79 23.54
CA LYS A 108 12.94 9.97 22.87
C LYS A 108 12.43 9.65 21.47
N ILE A 109 13.18 8.87 20.70
CA ILE A 109 12.77 8.42 19.37
C ILE A 109 11.51 7.56 19.48
N SER A 110 11.48 6.57 20.37
CA SER A 110 10.32 5.70 20.54
C SER A 110 9.08 6.48 20.97
N THR A 111 9.22 7.44 21.87
CA THR A 111 8.13 8.32 22.31
C THR A 111 7.66 9.22 21.17
N ALA A 112 8.57 9.82 20.40
CA ALA A 112 8.24 10.66 19.26
C ALA A 112 7.55 9.87 18.14
N VAL A 113 8.02 8.66 17.84
CA VAL A 113 7.40 7.75 16.87
C VAL A 113 6.01 7.36 17.32
N THR A 114 5.87 6.92 18.58
CA THR A 114 4.55 6.53 19.14
C THR A 114 3.56 7.70 19.11
N SER A 115 4.02 8.90 19.49
CA SER A 115 3.20 10.11 19.43
C SER A 115 2.79 10.46 17.99
N SER A 116 3.73 10.38 17.06
CA SER A 116 3.46 10.66 15.63
C SER A 116 2.49 9.65 15.02
N VAL A 117 2.68 8.36 15.31
CA VAL A 117 1.76 7.28 14.85
C VAL A 117 0.36 7.48 15.43
N LYS A 118 0.27 7.80 16.73
CA LYS A 118 -1.03 8.08 17.36
C LYS A 118 -1.70 9.31 16.75
N THR A 119 -0.96 10.40 16.55
CA THR A 119 -1.51 11.62 15.94
C THR A 119 -1.97 11.36 14.52
N GLN A 120 -1.23 10.55 13.75
CA GLN A 120 -1.64 10.17 12.41
C GLN A 120 -2.89 9.28 12.43
N ALA A 121 -2.94 8.29 13.31
CA ALA A 121 -4.11 7.43 13.47
C ALA A 121 -5.37 8.21 13.88
N ASP A 122 -5.23 9.17 14.80
CA ASP A 122 -6.34 10.04 15.22
C ASP A 122 -6.83 10.93 14.07
N LYS A 123 -5.92 11.46 13.24
CA LYS A 123 -6.28 12.21 12.02
C LYS A 123 -6.97 11.32 11.00
N ASP A 124 -6.40 10.15 10.71
CA ASP A 124 -6.98 9.20 9.75
C ASP A 124 -8.38 8.75 10.19
N ALA A 125 -8.59 8.54 11.49
CA ALA A 125 -9.90 8.22 12.06
C ALA A 125 -10.89 9.38 11.91
N ALA A 126 -10.45 10.62 12.17
CA ALA A 126 -11.29 11.81 11.99
C ALA A 126 -11.64 12.02 10.51
N ASP A 127 -10.66 11.91 9.61
CA ASP A 127 -10.85 12.02 8.15
C ASP A 127 -11.76 10.89 7.62
N PHE A 128 -11.65 9.69 8.18
CA PHE A 128 -12.54 8.59 7.84
C PHE A 128 -13.98 8.88 8.25
N LEU A 129 -14.21 9.35 9.48
CA LEU A 129 -15.54 9.74 9.94
C LEU A 129 -16.13 10.89 9.13
N GLU A 130 -15.31 11.86 8.68
CA GLU A 130 -15.74 12.94 7.80
C GLU A 130 -16.16 12.39 6.44
N LYS A 131 -15.33 11.55 5.82
CA LYS A 131 -15.62 10.87 4.53
C LYS A 131 -16.83 9.95 4.63
N GLU A 132 -17.04 9.29 5.79
CA GLU A 132 -18.22 8.46 6.01
C GLU A 132 -19.54 9.27 5.96
N LYS A 133 -19.53 10.55 6.34
CA LYS A 133 -20.69 11.42 6.27
C LYS A 133 -21.03 11.88 4.85
N GLN A 134 -20.08 11.78 3.90
CA GLN A 134 -20.31 12.18 2.51
C GLN A 134 -21.13 11.11 1.77
N PRO A 135 -22.20 11.50 1.05
CA PRO A 135 -23.07 10.56 0.35
C PRO A 135 -22.43 9.96 -0.91
N ASN A 136 -21.34 10.55 -1.40
CA ASN A 136 -20.70 10.19 -2.64
C ASN A 136 -19.34 9.55 -2.43
N ARG A 137 -18.89 8.76 -3.42
CA ARG A 137 -17.53 8.26 -3.62
C ARG A 137 -16.98 8.83 -4.91
N GLN A 138 -15.68 9.03 -4.97
CA GLN A 138 -15.00 9.44 -6.19
C GLN A 138 -14.58 8.23 -7.02
N PHE A 139 -14.90 8.27 -8.30
CA PHE A 139 -14.34 7.40 -9.32
C PHE A 139 -13.11 8.07 -9.92
N ALA A 140 -12.05 7.30 -10.16
CA ALA A 140 -10.87 7.75 -10.90
C ALA A 140 -10.53 6.67 -11.94
N GLY A 141 -10.60 7.05 -13.20
CA GLY A 141 -10.16 6.23 -14.32
C GLY A 141 -8.64 6.12 -14.38
N PRO A 142 -8.10 5.18 -15.18
CA PRO A 142 -6.66 4.98 -15.35
C PRO A 142 -5.98 6.20 -15.98
N ASP A 143 -4.70 6.41 -15.62
CA ASP A 143 -3.90 7.52 -16.10
C ASP A 143 -3.74 7.51 -17.63
N ASP A 144 -3.58 6.32 -18.22
CA ASP A 144 -3.44 6.11 -19.66
C ASP A 144 -4.69 6.51 -20.46
N PHE A 145 -5.83 6.59 -19.78
CA PHE A 145 -7.12 6.98 -20.35
C PHE A 145 -7.54 8.41 -19.96
N GLY A 146 -6.58 9.29 -19.63
CA GLY A 146 -6.83 10.70 -19.36
C GLY A 146 -7.35 11.00 -17.96
N ARG A 147 -7.30 10.02 -17.04
CA ARG A 147 -7.63 10.16 -15.62
C ARG A 147 -8.93 10.92 -15.36
N LEU A 148 -9.98 10.51 -16.07
CA LEU A 148 -11.33 10.98 -15.78
C LEU A 148 -11.66 10.74 -14.32
N SER A 149 -12.13 11.75 -13.59
CA SER A 149 -12.70 11.54 -12.27
C SER A 149 -14.03 12.25 -12.10
N PHE A 150 -14.90 11.69 -11.26
CA PHE A 150 -16.21 12.24 -10.91
C PHE A 150 -16.73 11.58 -9.63
N ASP A 151 -17.69 12.21 -8.99
CA ASP A 151 -18.35 11.68 -7.80
C ASP A 151 -19.62 10.91 -8.18
N TYR A 152 -19.86 9.77 -7.49
CA TYR A 152 -21.02 8.92 -7.66
C TYR A 152 -21.60 8.46 -6.31
N PRO A 153 -22.89 8.09 -6.21
CA PRO A 153 -23.52 7.69 -4.96
C PRO A 153 -22.80 6.51 -4.29
N LYS A 154 -22.53 6.60 -3.01
CA LYS A 154 -21.87 5.56 -2.19
C LYS A 154 -22.57 4.20 -2.22
N THR A 155 -23.89 4.23 -2.46
CA THR A 155 -24.74 3.05 -2.55
C THR A 155 -24.61 2.27 -3.86
N TRP A 156 -23.88 2.84 -4.83
CA TRP A 156 -23.65 2.17 -6.11
C TRP A 156 -22.41 1.29 -6.08
N SER A 157 -22.52 0.12 -6.67
CA SER A 157 -21.40 -0.76 -6.97
C SER A 157 -20.80 -0.40 -8.32
N VAL A 158 -19.49 -0.64 -8.45
CA VAL A 158 -18.73 -0.39 -9.69
C VAL A 158 -18.12 -1.69 -10.15
N TYR A 159 -18.24 -1.98 -11.43
CA TYR A 159 -17.52 -3.04 -12.12
C TYR A 159 -16.71 -2.43 -13.26
N VAL A 160 -15.41 -2.66 -13.26
CA VAL A 160 -14.51 -2.27 -14.34
C VAL A 160 -14.23 -3.48 -15.20
N ALA A 161 -14.62 -3.40 -16.48
CA ALA A 161 -14.23 -4.40 -17.46
C ALA A 161 -12.78 -4.09 -17.88
N ASP A 162 -11.83 -4.80 -17.29
CA ASP A 162 -10.41 -4.61 -17.51
C ASP A 162 -9.96 -5.29 -18.80
N GLU A 163 -10.43 -4.79 -19.94
CA GLU A 163 -9.95 -5.22 -21.25
C GLU A 163 -8.60 -4.58 -21.61
N ALA A 164 -8.19 -3.55 -20.86
CA ALA A 164 -6.92 -2.86 -21.08
C ALA A 164 -5.70 -3.80 -20.92
N ASN A 165 -5.78 -4.79 -20.05
CA ASN A 165 -4.73 -5.81 -19.88
C ASN A 165 -4.57 -6.75 -21.09
N ASN A 166 -5.55 -6.80 -22.00
CA ASN A 166 -5.52 -7.61 -23.21
C ASN A 166 -5.14 -6.82 -24.47
N GLY A 167 -4.60 -5.60 -24.33
CA GLY A 167 -4.26 -4.72 -25.47
C GLY A 167 -5.49 -4.05 -26.07
N SER A 168 -6.62 -4.02 -25.39
CA SER A 168 -7.80 -3.28 -25.81
C SER A 168 -7.54 -1.78 -25.80
N THR A 169 -8.03 -1.09 -26.81
CA THR A 169 -8.00 0.37 -26.91
C THR A 169 -9.20 1.04 -26.20
N THR A 170 -10.02 0.25 -25.52
CA THR A 170 -11.25 0.69 -24.88
C THR A 170 -11.22 0.37 -23.38
N TYR A 171 -11.53 1.37 -22.56
CA TYR A 171 -11.77 1.20 -21.13
C TYR A 171 -13.26 1.29 -20.87
N GLN A 172 -13.81 0.39 -20.06
CA GLN A 172 -15.22 0.36 -19.70
C GLN A 172 -15.43 0.20 -18.20
N ALA A 173 -16.35 0.99 -17.65
CA ALA A 173 -16.79 0.86 -16.26
C ALA A 173 -18.32 0.97 -16.19
N TYR A 174 -18.91 0.15 -15.33
CA TYR A 174 -20.35 0.03 -15.14
C TYR A 174 -20.72 0.28 -13.69
N PHE A 175 -21.76 1.05 -13.48
CA PHE A 175 -22.22 1.44 -12.14
C PHE A 175 -23.70 1.10 -12.01
N ASN A 176 -24.09 0.59 -10.85
CA ASN A 176 -25.49 0.31 -10.59
C ASN A 176 -25.78 0.30 -9.08
N PRO A 177 -26.97 0.69 -8.64
CA PRO A 177 -27.36 0.54 -7.24
C PRO A 177 -27.22 -0.91 -6.78
N VAL A 178 -26.68 -1.12 -5.58
CA VAL A 178 -26.49 -2.40 -4.90
C VAL A 178 -25.52 -3.35 -5.62
N SER A 179 -25.79 -3.74 -6.87
CA SER A 179 -24.94 -4.65 -7.65
C SER A 179 -24.99 -4.33 -9.14
N VAL A 180 -23.87 -4.52 -9.84
CA VAL A 180 -23.81 -4.37 -11.29
C VAL A 180 -24.31 -5.65 -11.93
N PRO A 181 -25.32 -5.58 -12.81
CA PRO A 181 -25.80 -6.73 -13.57
C PRO A 181 -24.71 -7.31 -14.51
N PRO A 182 -24.85 -8.56 -14.96
CA PRO A 182 -23.94 -9.13 -15.95
C PRO A 182 -23.88 -8.29 -17.24
N ILE A 183 -22.66 -8.07 -17.76
CA ILE A 183 -22.38 -7.15 -18.88
C ILE A 183 -22.52 -7.79 -20.27
N ASN A 184 -22.88 -9.05 -20.34
CA ASN A 184 -22.93 -9.84 -21.57
C ASN A 184 -24.31 -9.85 -22.29
N THR A 185 -25.24 -8.99 -21.88
CA THR A 185 -26.56 -8.90 -22.46
C THR A 185 -26.85 -7.49 -22.98
N GLU A 186 -27.25 -7.38 -24.27
CA GLU A 186 -27.60 -6.11 -24.92
C GLU A 186 -28.80 -5.39 -24.26
N ALA A 187 -29.68 -6.17 -23.63
CA ALA A 187 -30.87 -5.64 -22.97
C ALA A 187 -30.63 -5.09 -21.54
N THR A 188 -29.43 -5.23 -21.01
CA THR A 188 -29.13 -4.80 -19.64
C THR A 188 -29.03 -3.30 -19.57
N GLN A 189 -29.81 -2.69 -18.65
CA GLN A 189 -29.75 -1.26 -18.33
C GLN A 189 -28.84 -1.04 -17.14
N TYR A 190 -27.99 -0.02 -17.21
CA TYR A 190 -27.12 0.40 -16.12
C TYR A 190 -27.46 1.81 -15.67
N ALA A 191 -27.32 2.07 -14.38
CA ALA A 191 -27.46 3.41 -13.85
C ALA A 191 -26.43 4.36 -14.49
N LEU A 192 -25.21 3.84 -14.74
CA LEU A 192 -24.18 4.56 -15.46
C LEU A 192 -23.22 3.62 -16.16
N ARG A 193 -22.80 4.00 -17.37
CA ARG A 193 -21.68 3.39 -18.12
C ARG A 193 -20.66 4.47 -18.42
N VAL A 194 -19.39 4.13 -18.30
CA VAL A 194 -18.28 4.93 -18.78
C VAL A 194 -17.55 4.14 -19.84
N SER A 195 -17.39 4.69 -21.01
CA SER A 195 -16.55 4.15 -22.09
C SER A 195 -15.51 5.19 -22.47
N ILE A 196 -14.26 4.80 -22.53
CA ILE A 196 -13.17 5.64 -23.02
C ILE A 196 -12.51 4.92 -24.18
N GLU A 197 -12.57 5.50 -25.35
CA GLU A 197 -12.18 4.85 -26.61
C GLU A 197 -11.13 5.69 -27.34
N GLN A 198 -10.21 5.02 -28.02
CA GLN A 198 -9.25 5.66 -28.91
C GLN A 198 -9.88 5.94 -30.29
N THR A 199 -10.98 6.70 -30.25
CA THR A 199 -11.80 7.05 -31.40
C THR A 199 -12.09 8.54 -31.33
N SER A 200 -12.28 9.21 -32.48
CA SER A 200 -12.62 10.65 -32.49
C SER A 200 -14.05 10.89 -31.99
N VAL A 201 -14.27 12.06 -31.37
CA VAL A 201 -15.60 12.48 -30.91
C VAL A 201 -16.60 12.50 -32.06
N GLU A 202 -16.15 12.95 -33.24
CA GLU A 202 -16.98 13.03 -34.46
C GLU A 202 -17.47 11.64 -34.85
N SER A 203 -16.61 10.63 -34.81
CA SER A 203 -16.98 9.24 -35.11
C SER A 203 -17.99 8.69 -34.11
N VAL A 204 -17.81 8.97 -32.81
CA VAL A 204 -18.77 8.56 -31.78
C VAL A 204 -20.10 9.27 -31.97
N LEU A 205 -20.10 10.58 -32.21
CA LEU A 205 -21.34 11.34 -32.47
C LEU A 205 -22.05 10.91 -33.75
N GLN A 206 -21.27 10.49 -34.78
CA GLN A 206 -21.85 10.00 -36.02
C GLN A 206 -22.74 8.77 -35.80
N SER A 207 -22.41 7.90 -34.86
CA SER A 207 -23.23 6.74 -34.52
C SER A 207 -24.63 7.10 -33.99
N TYR A 208 -24.80 8.30 -33.42
CA TYR A 208 -26.08 8.81 -32.92
C TYR A 208 -26.80 9.74 -33.90
N THR A 209 -26.19 10.10 -35.02
CA THR A 209 -26.74 11.10 -35.94
C THR A 209 -28.12 10.74 -36.45
N GLU A 210 -28.35 9.46 -36.76
CA GLU A 210 -29.65 9.02 -37.27
C GLU A 210 -30.76 9.14 -36.21
N LEU A 211 -30.46 8.76 -34.96
CA LEU A 211 -31.39 8.91 -33.84
C LEU A 211 -31.72 10.38 -33.53
N VAL A 212 -30.76 11.26 -33.71
CA VAL A 212 -30.99 12.72 -33.58
C VAL A 212 -31.87 13.25 -34.72
N LYS A 213 -31.61 12.84 -35.96
CA LYS A 213 -32.43 13.24 -37.11
C LYS A 213 -33.87 12.74 -37.01
N GLN A 214 -34.08 11.54 -36.48
CA GLN A 214 -35.40 10.97 -36.23
C GLN A 214 -36.15 11.60 -35.04
N GLY A 215 -35.47 12.46 -34.27
CA GLY A 215 -36.01 13.05 -33.05
C GLY A 215 -36.06 12.11 -31.84
N ALA A 216 -35.47 10.89 -31.96
CA ALA A 216 -35.36 9.94 -30.86
C ALA A 216 -34.39 10.43 -29.78
N LEU A 217 -33.32 11.13 -30.18
CA LEU A 217 -32.37 11.79 -29.30
C LEU A 217 -32.38 13.30 -29.54
N LYS A 218 -32.28 14.06 -28.44
CA LYS A 218 -32.03 15.50 -28.43
C LYS A 218 -30.54 15.73 -28.13
N SER A 219 -29.88 16.53 -28.97
CA SER A 219 -28.49 16.92 -28.80
C SER A 219 -28.38 18.35 -28.29
N SER A 220 -27.48 18.61 -27.35
CA SER A 220 -27.14 19.92 -26.82
C SER A 220 -25.67 20.02 -26.44
N ALA A 221 -25.12 21.25 -26.44
CA ALA A 221 -23.78 21.50 -25.94
C ALA A 221 -23.72 21.43 -24.41
N ILE A 222 -22.61 20.95 -23.87
CA ILE A 222 -22.33 20.94 -22.44
C ILE A 222 -20.86 21.28 -22.20
N LYS A 223 -20.54 21.77 -21.00
CA LYS A 223 -19.16 21.97 -20.55
C LYS A 223 -18.95 21.28 -19.20
N ALA A 224 -17.81 20.62 -19.04
CA ALA A 224 -17.36 20.07 -17.77
C ALA A 224 -15.84 20.29 -17.64
N ASP A 225 -15.37 20.80 -16.51
CA ASP A 225 -13.95 21.12 -16.26
C ASP A 225 -13.28 21.91 -17.39
N GLY A 226 -14.03 22.86 -18.00
CA GLY A 226 -13.56 23.66 -19.12
C GLY A 226 -13.43 22.92 -20.46
N ALA A 227 -13.77 21.65 -20.54
CA ALA A 227 -13.87 20.91 -21.78
C ALA A 227 -15.28 21.07 -22.40
N ASP A 228 -15.31 21.30 -23.72
CA ASP A 228 -16.55 21.29 -24.49
C ASP A 228 -16.96 19.85 -24.79
N GLY A 229 -18.25 19.56 -24.67
CA GLY A 229 -18.81 18.25 -24.94
C GLY A 229 -20.21 18.32 -25.54
N THR A 230 -20.76 17.17 -25.84
CA THR A 230 -22.11 16.99 -26.37
C THR A 230 -22.93 16.16 -25.39
N ARG A 231 -24.12 16.64 -25.04
CA ARG A 231 -25.12 15.94 -24.26
C ARG A 231 -26.20 15.41 -25.20
N LEU A 232 -26.52 14.12 -25.06
CA LEU A 232 -27.59 13.44 -25.76
C LEU A 232 -28.63 12.96 -24.76
N GLU A 233 -29.91 13.17 -25.04
CA GLU A 233 -31.03 12.75 -24.18
C GLU A 233 -32.13 12.15 -25.02
N GLY A 234 -32.72 11.05 -24.57
CA GLY A 234 -33.88 10.43 -25.21
C GLY A 234 -33.74 8.92 -25.34
N LYS A 235 -34.28 8.37 -26.44
CA LYS A 235 -34.36 6.96 -26.71
C LYS A 235 -33.13 6.48 -27.52
N PHE A 236 -32.22 5.75 -26.88
CA PHE A 236 -31.02 5.21 -27.52
C PHE A 236 -31.29 3.90 -28.23
N SER A 237 -32.25 3.11 -27.72
CA SER A 237 -32.77 1.88 -28.35
C SER A 237 -34.20 1.64 -27.90
N GLU A 238 -34.83 0.51 -28.33
CA GLU A 238 -36.18 0.19 -27.91
C GLU A 238 -36.38 0.14 -26.40
N ASN A 239 -35.35 -0.36 -25.68
CA ASN A 239 -35.40 -0.59 -24.23
C ASN A 239 -34.56 0.39 -23.43
N ILE A 240 -33.83 1.30 -24.07
CA ILE A 240 -32.92 2.22 -23.40
C ILE A 240 -33.37 3.66 -23.66
N ARG A 241 -33.86 4.30 -22.59
CA ARG A 241 -34.18 5.73 -22.58
C ARG A 241 -33.44 6.40 -21.44
N GLY A 242 -32.54 7.31 -21.79
CA GLY A 242 -31.65 7.91 -20.81
C GLY A 242 -30.90 9.13 -21.34
N MET A 243 -29.69 9.31 -20.90
CA MET A 243 -28.85 10.45 -21.24
C MET A 243 -27.38 10.04 -21.37
N ALA A 244 -26.64 10.74 -22.21
CA ALA A 244 -25.23 10.59 -22.36
C ALA A 244 -24.51 11.94 -22.46
N VAL A 245 -23.27 12.02 -22.01
CA VAL A 245 -22.34 13.12 -22.28
C VAL A 245 -21.09 12.59 -22.93
N ILE A 246 -20.60 13.28 -23.94
CA ILE A 246 -19.46 12.86 -24.76
C ILE A 246 -18.46 14.01 -24.76
N PHE A 247 -17.21 13.72 -24.32
CA PHE A 247 -16.11 14.66 -24.25
C PHE A 247 -14.89 14.13 -24.96
N LYS A 248 -14.06 15.05 -25.46
CA LYS A 248 -12.69 14.74 -25.92
C LYS A 248 -11.70 14.88 -24.78
N ILE A 249 -10.90 13.85 -24.54
CA ILE A 249 -9.77 13.88 -23.64
C ILE A 249 -8.51 13.50 -24.41
N ARG A 250 -7.62 14.45 -24.67
CA ARG A 250 -6.41 14.24 -25.46
C ARG A 250 -6.72 13.58 -26.83
N ASP A 251 -6.30 12.35 -27.02
CA ASP A 251 -6.50 11.52 -28.23
C ASP A 251 -7.68 10.53 -28.12
N LYS A 252 -8.46 10.62 -27.03
CA LYS A 252 -9.54 9.68 -26.71
C LYS A 252 -10.89 10.38 -26.58
N THR A 253 -11.93 9.62 -26.76
CA THR A 253 -13.32 10.05 -26.51
C THR A 253 -13.85 9.35 -25.28
N VAL A 254 -14.40 10.13 -24.37
CA VAL A 254 -15.11 9.66 -23.18
C VAL A 254 -16.60 9.78 -23.42
N THR A 255 -17.31 8.70 -23.25
CA THR A 255 -18.77 8.64 -23.22
C THR A 255 -19.24 8.18 -21.86
N ILE A 256 -20.00 9.02 -21.16
CA ILE A 256 -20.66 8.69 -19.91
C ILE A 256 -22.15 8.64 -20.19
N ARG A 257 -22.80 7.48 -19.97
CA ARG A 257 -24.20 7.25 -20.30
C ARG A 257 -24.97 6.62 -19.15
N SER A 258 -26.14 7.12 -18.89
CA SER A 258 -27.15 6.47 -18.06
C SER A 258 -28.22 5.83 -18.98
N ASP A 259 -28.61 4.59 -18.71
CA ASP A 259 -29.54 3.84 -19.52
C ASP A 259 -31.00 4.03 -19.09
N ALA A 260 -31.27 4.74 -18.00
CA ALA A 260 -32.61 4.99 -17.49
C ALA A 260 -32.81 6.40 -16.99
N GLU A 261 -33.96 7.02 -17.34
CA GLU A 261 -34.31 8.37 -16.90
C GLU A 261 -34.47 8.50 -15.38
N THR A 262 -34.70 7.40 -14.68
CA THR A 262 -34.82 7.36 -13.22
C THR A 262 -33.55 7.88 -12.53
N PHE A 263 -32.40 7.74 -13.15
CA PHE A 263 -31.09 8.20 -12.63
C PHE A 263 -30.69 9.59 -13.10
N ARG A 264 -31.63 10.38 -13.67
CA ARG A 264 -31.33 11.73 -14.19
C ARG A 264 -30.70 12.64 -13.13
N GLY A 265 -31.25 12.66 -11.92
CA GLY A 265 -30.72 13.49 -10.83
C GLY A 265 -29.30 13.13 -10.45
N ASP A 266 -29.02 11.84 -10.32
CA ASP A 266 -27.68 11.34 -10.00
C ASP A 266 -26.69 11.60 -11.14
N PHE A 267 -27.16 11.42 -12.39
CA PHE A 267 -26.37 11.69 -13.58
C PHE A 267 -25.99 13.16 -13.71
N ASP A 268 -26.92 14.08 -13.50
CA ASP A 268 -26.67 15.53 -13.56
C ASP A 268 -25.73 15.97 -12.44
N ALA A 269 -25.91 15.45 -11.23
CA ALA A 269 -25.01 15.67 -10.11
C ALA A 269 -23.58 15.20 -10.41
N LEU A 270 -23.45 13.98 -10.95
CA LEU A 270 -22.18 13.39 -11.34
C LEU A 270 -21.48 14.20 -12.43
N VAL A 271 -22.21 14.60 -13.48
CA VAL A 271 -21.66 15.40 -14.59
C VAL A 271 -21.09 16.73 -14.10
N SER A 272 -21.68 17.32 -13.06
CA SER A 272 -21.19 18.57 -12.46
C SER A 272 -19.84 18.42 -11.73
N THR A 273 -19.47 17.19 -11.34
CA THR A 273 -18.22 16.88 -10.62
C THR A 273 -17.11 16.32 -11.52
N ILE A 274 -17.37 16.18 -12.82
CA ILE A 274 -16.38 15.67 -13.78
C ILE A 274 -15.14 16.55 -13.76
N THR A 275 -13.98 15.91 -13.65
CA THR A 275 -12.67 16.52 -13.84
C THR A 275 -11.81 15.67 -14.76
N PHE A 276 -10.98 16.33 -15.54
CA PHE A 276 -10.05 15.71 -16.48
C PHE A 276 -8.62 16.10 -16.09
N ASN A 277 -7.72 15.16 -16.03
CA ASN A 277 -6.30 15.48 -15.90
C ASN A 277 -5.77 15.82 -17.30
N LYS A 278 -5.58 17.12 -17.53
CA LYS A 278 -5.15 17.69 -18.83
C LYS A 278 -3.66 17.44 -19.09
#